data_ee1eb68a4dd36426e298a3ab818ea1e4
#
_entry.id   ee1eb68a4dd36426e298a3ab818ea1e4
#
_cell.length_a   1.000
_cell.length_b   1.000
_cell.length_c   1.000
_cell.angle_alpha   90.00
_cell.angle_beta   90.00
_cell.angle_gamma   90.00
#
_symmetry.space_group_name_H-M   'P 1'
#
loop_
_entity.id
_entity.type
_entity.pdbx_description
1 polymer ?
#
loop_
_entity_poly.entity_id
_entity_poly.type
_entity_poly.pdbx_seq_one_letter_code
_entity_poly.pdbx_strand_id
1 'polypeptide(L)'
;MNKITCICLGVRSMERSIHFYRDKLGFKTDCKENNPRVCFFDTPGTKFELFPLDLLAKDISADNPPVIGNGFGGITLAYNVDRKEKVDEVFELVRNAGGNIVKEPQNVFWGGYHAYFTDLDGYYWEVAWGPNFKYDENGFLKF
;
A
#
# COMPACT_ATOMS: atom_id res chain seq x y z
N MET A 1 7.31 2.18 23.11
CA MET A 1 6.58 2.39 21.85
C MET A 1 6.46 1.03 21.19
N ASN A 2 5.26 0.48 21.05
CA ASN A 2 5.05 -0.92 20.61
C ASN A 2 3.92 -1.06 19.56
N LYS A 3 3.62 0.00 18.81
CA LYS A 3 2.63 -0.02 17.73
C LYS A 3 2.92 1.08 16.71
N ILE A 4 2.61 0.79 15.45
CA ILE A 4 2.52 1.77 14.37
C ILE A 4 1.04 2.10 14.21
N THR A 5 0.68 3.37 14.28
CA THR A 5 -0.73 3.80 14.21
C THR A 5 -1.11 4.38 12.85
N CYS A 6 -0.13 4.84 12.08
CA CYS A 6 -0.32 5.36 10.73
C CYS A 6 0.93 5.12 9.87
N ILE A 7 0.72 4.79 8.61
CA ILE A 7 1.75 4.78 7.55
C ILE A 7 1.34 5.86 6.55
N CYS A 8 2.19 6.88 6.41
CA CYS A 8 1.98 7.97 5.46
C CYS A 8 2.85 7.76 4.22
N LEU A 9 2.24 7.75 3.04
CA LEU A 9 2.94 7.76 1.77
C LEU A 9 2.92 9.16 1.17
N GLY A 10 4.10 9.71 0.90
CA GLY A 10 4.25 10.93 0.13
C GLY A 10 4.01 10.66 -1.35
N VAL A 11 3.01 11.32 -1.95
CA VAL A 11 2.63 11.09 -3.36
C VAL A 11 2.84 12.34 -4.21
N ARG A 12 3.22 12.16 -5.48
CA ARG A 12 3.45 13.27 -6.41
C ARG A 12 2.16 13.92 -6.92
N SER A 13 1.06 13.16 -6.91
CA SER A 13 -0.27 13.66 -7.29
C SER A 13 -1.33 13.03 -6.41
N MET A 14 -1.91 13.82 -5.51
CA MET A 14 -3.01 13.38 -4.64
C MET A 14 -4.20 12.85 -5.45
N GLU A 15 -4.61 13.58 -6.50
CA GLU A 15 -5.73 13.17 -7.36
C GLU A 15 -5.51 11.79 -7.96
N ARG A 16 -4.34 11.57 -8.58
CA ARG A 16 -3.99 10.29 -9.21
C ARG A 16 -3.93 9.15 -8.19
N SER A 17 -3.30 9.38 -7.05
CA SER A 17 -3.10 8.35 -6.04
C SER A 17 -4.39 8.05 -5.27
N ILE A 18 -5.25 9.03 -5.01
CA ILE A 18 -6.59 8.81 -4.44
C ILE A 18 -7.45 8.00 -5.42
N HIS A 19 -7.45 8.36 -6.70
CA HIS A 19 -8.17 7.58 -7.71
C HIS A 19 -7.69 6.12 -7.75
N PHE A 20 -6.38 5.88 -7.66
CA PHE A 20 -5.82 4.53 -7.61
C PHE A 20 -6.28 3.77 -6.37
N TYR A 21 -6.05 4.29 -5.16
CA TYR A 21 -6.36 3.58 -3.93
C TYR A 21 -7.85 3.51 -3.62
N ARG A 22 -8.57 4.64 -3.68
CA ARG A 22 -10.00 4.72 -3.35
C ARG A 22 -10.87 4.09 -4.44
N ASP A 23 -10.73 4.56 -5.68
CA ASP A 23 -11.70 4.28 -6.73
C ASP A 23 -11.39 2.98 -7.47
N LYS A 24 -10.11 2.60 -7.60
CA LYS A 24 -9.69 1.39 -8.30
C LYS A 24 -9.43 0.21 -7.38
N LEU A 25 -8.69 0.39 -6.29
CA LEU A 25 -8.37 -0.69 -5.35
C LEU A 25 -9.43 -0.85 -4.24
N GLY A 26 -10.34 0.10 -4.06
CA GLY A 26 -11.47 0.02 -3.13
C GLY A 26 -11.09 0.25 -1.66
N PHE A 27 -9.99 0.94 -1.38
CA PHE A 27 -9.68 1.37 -0.03
C PHE A 27 -10.74 2.33 0.50
N LYS A 28 -11.28 2.06 1.68
CA LYS A 28 -12.34 2.85 2.29
C LYS A 28 -11.79 4.15 2.87
N THR A 29 -12.50 5.24 2.63
CA THR A 29 -12.19 6.57 3.16
C THR A 29 -13.44 7.44 3.20
N ASP A 30 -13.51 8.35 4.16
CA ASP A 30 -14.53 9.40 4.21
C ASP A 30 -14.18 10.60 3.31
N CYS A 31 -12.96 10.65 2.78
CA CYS A 31 -12.51 11.71 1.88
C CYS A 31 -13.27 11.66 0.56
N LYS A 32 -14.05 12.72 0.28
CA LYS A 32 -14.84 12.88 -0.97
C LYS A 32 -14.11 13.71 -2.02
N GLU A 33 -13.12 14.49 -1.61
CA GLU A 33 -12.33 15.33 -2.51
C GLU A 33 -11.40 14.47 -3.37
N ASN A 34 -11.12 14.95 -4.57
CA ASN A 34 -10.17 14.29 -5.46
C ASN A 34 -8.74 14.81 -5.30
N ASN A 35 -8.57 16.01 -4.73
CA ASN A 35 -7.25 16.59 -4.50
C ASN A 35 -7.18 17.28 -3.11
N PRO A 36 -7.41 16.57 -2.00
CA PRO A 36 -7.30 17.12 -0.66
C PRO A 36 -5.83 17.31 -0.28
N ARG A 37 -5.60 18.08 0.78
CA ARG A 37 -4.26 18.21 1.38
C ARG A 37 -3.78 16.92 2.03
N VAL A 38 -4.70 16.11 2.53
CA VAL A 38 -4.42 14.82 3.17
C VAL A 38 -5.60 13.88 2.94
N CYS A 39 -5.33 12.60 2.78
CA CYS A 39 -6.37 11.57 2.69
C CYS A 39 -6.02 10.39 3.59
N PHE A 40 -6.88 10.13 4.58
CA PHE A 40 -6.79 8.94 5.41
C PHE A 40 -7.71 7.84 4.88
N PHE A 41 -7.17 6.63 4.84
CA PHE A 41 -7.96 5.43 4.55
C PHE A 41 -8.28 4.68 5.85
N ASP A 42 -9.51 4.22 5.96
CA ASP A 42 -9.99 3.48 7.12
C ASP A 42 -9.60 2.00 7.02
N THR A 43 -8.31 1.74 7.17
CA THR A 43 -7.79 0.39 7.32
C THR A 43 -7.91 -0.03 8.78
N PRO A 44 -8.36 -1.26 9.06
CA PRO A 44 -8.36 -1.78 10.42
C PRO A 44 -6.94 -1.75 11.02
N GLY A 45 -6.79 -1.37 12.29
CA GLY A 45 -5.48 -1.27 12.97
C GLY A 45 -4.67 -0.04 12.55
N THR A 46 -3.53 -0.25 11.90
CA THR A 46 -2.66 0.82 11.39
C THR A 46 -3.35 1.57 10.26
N LYS A 47 -3.53 2.87 10.41
CA LYS A 47 -4.13 3.71 9.37
C LYS A 47 -3.16 3.90 8.20
N PHE A 48 -3.73 4.16 7.04
CA PHE A 48 -3.00 4.43 5.82
C PHE A 48 -3.33 5.86 5.35
N GLU A 49 -2.32 6.63 4.99
CA GLU A 49 -2.46 8.06 4.67
C GLU A 49 -1.71 8.40 3.39
N LEU A 50 -2.30 9.27 2.58
CA LEU A 50 -1.63 9.94 1.46
C LEU A 50 -1.43 11.42 1.80
N PHE A 51 -0.23 11.91 1.49
CA PHE A 51 0.16 13.31 1.67
C PHE A 51 1.00 13.77 0.46
N PRO A 52 0.92 15.06 0.02
CA PRO A 52 1.79 15.55 -1.04
C PRO A 52 3.26 15.41 -0.66
N LEU A 53 4.05 14.74 -1.51
CA LEU A 53 5.43 14.33 -1.20
C LEU A 53 6.36 15.50 -0.85
N ASP A 54 6.25 16.62 -1.56
CA ASP A 54 7.04 17.83 -1.30
C ASP A 54 6.63 18.51 0.01
N LEU A 55 5.35 18.47 0.36
CA LEU A 55 4.85 19.01 1.63
C LEU A 55 5.24 18.09 2.81
N LEU A 56 5.26 16.77 2.61
CA LEU A 56 5.73 15.82 3.62
C LEU A 56 7.21 16.05 3.94
N ALA A 57 8.05 16.24 2.91
CA ALA A 57 9.46 16.56 3.11
C ALA A 57 9.66 17.85 3.91
N LYS A 58 8.88 18.89 3.59
CA LYS A 58 8.92 20.20 4.30
C LYS A 58 8.37 20.10 5.73
N ASP A 59 7.38 19.26 5.95
CA ASP A 59 6.82 19.05 7.30
C ASP A 59 7.83 18.37 8.23
N ILE A 60 8.67 17.47 7.71
CA ILE A 60 9.76 16.85 8.47
C ILE A 60 10.82 17.90 8.87
N SER A 61 11.19 18.77 7.94
CA SER A 61 12.12 19.87 8.20
C SER A 61 11.93 20.99 7.17
N ALA A 62 11.49 22.16 7.63
CA ALA A 62 11.27 23.31 6.77
C ALA A 62 12.58 23.87 6.19
N ASP A 63 13.62 23.91 7.01
CA ASP A 63 14.92 24.51 6.66
C ASP A 63 15.85 23.54 5.93
N ASN A 64 15.72 22.23 6.18
CA ASN A 64 16.53 21.20 5.57
C ASN A 64 15.69 19.96 5.26
N PRO A 65 14.77 20.03 4.30
CA PRO A 65 13.89 18.92 3.97
C PRO A 65 14.68 17.71 3.45
N PRO A 66 14.23 16.49 3.74
CA PRO A 66 14.83 15.29 3.18
C PRO A 66 14.87 15.33 1.65
N VAL A 67 15.95 14.85 1.06
CA VAL A 67 16.09 14.75 -0.39
C VAL A 67 15.13 13.68 -0.92
N ILE A 68 14.26 14.07 -1.83
CA ILE A 68 13.34 13.16 -2.51
C ILE A 68 14.13 12.34 -3.54
N GLY A 69 14.30 11.06 -3.26
CA GLY A 69 14.96 10.10 -4.14
C GLY A 69 13.99 9.36 -5.06
N ASN A 70 14.56 8.58 -5.99
CA ASN A 70 13.80 7.74 -6.93
C ASN A 70 14.14 6.24 -6.79
N GLY A 71 14.82 5.85 -5.71
CA GLY A 71 15.24 4.47 -5.48
C GLY A 71 14.31 3.70 -4.54
N PHE A 72 14.62 2.40 -4.37
CA PHE A 72 13.96 1.56 -3.39
C PHE A 72 14.31 2.02 -1.97
N GLY A 73 13.30 2.42 -1.21
CA GLY A 73 13.45 2.92 0.17
C GLY A 73 13.62 1.83 1.24
N GLY A 74 13.71 0.55 0.87
CA GLY A 74 13.87 -0.55 1.81
C GLY A 74 12.57 -0.94 2.54
N ILE A 75 11.41 -0.52 2.03
CA ILE A 75 10.09 -0.81 2.60
C ILE A 75 9.22 -1.50 1.55
N THR A 76 8.48 -2.51 1.99
CA THR A 76 7.32 -3.05 1.29
C THR A 76 6.09 -3.01 2.20
N LEU A 77 4.94 -2.75 1.61
CA LEU A 77 3.64 -2.92 2.26
C LEU A 77 3.11 -4.29 1.88
N ALA A 78 2.51 -5.02 2.82
CA ALA A 78 2.00 -6.36 2.54
C ALA A 78 0.49 -6.44 2.72
N TYR A 79 -0.17 -7.08 1.75
CA TYR A 79 -1.56 -7.51 1.84
C TYR A 79 -1.60 -9.04 1.83
N ASN A 80 -1.79 -9.61 3.00
CA ASN A 80 -1.88 -11.07 3.16
C ASN A 80 -3.33 -11.52 2.98
N VAL A 81 -3.52 -12.59 2.23
CA VAL A 81 -4.84 -13.11 1.84
C VAL A 81 -5.06 -14.53 2.35
N ASP A 82 -6.31 -14.89 2.59
CA ASP A 82 -6.75 -16.13 3.21
C ASP A 82 -6.76 -17.34 2.27
N ARG A 83 -6.71 -17.13 0.96
CA ARG A 83 -6.69 -18.17 -0.06
C ARG A 83 -5.77 -17.80 -1.23
N LYS A 84 -5.20 -18.82 -1.85
CA LYS A 84 -4.21 -18.69 -2.91
C LYS A 84 -4.74 -17.91 -4.12
N GLU A 85 -5.94 -18.23 -4.57
CA GLU A 85 -6.58 -17.61 -5.75
C GLU A 85 -6.82 -16.11 -5.56
N LYS A 86 -6.91 -15.66 -4.31
CA LYS A 86 -7.09 -14.24 -3.99
C LYS A 86 -5.89 -13.40 -4.40
N VAL A 87 -4.68 -13.99 -4.45
CA VAL A 87 -3.48 -13.29 -4.96
C VAL A 87 -3.71 -12.93 -6.43
N ASP A 88 -4.16 -13.87 -7.26
CA ASP A 88 -4.41 -13.64 -8.69
C ASP A 88 -5.53 -12.60 -8.89
N GLU A 89 -6.62 -12.70 -8.12
CA GLU A 89 -7.73 -11.73 -8.17
C GLU A 89 -7.26 -10.29 -7.86
N VAL A 90 -6.43 -10.13 -6.83
CA VAL A 90 -5.87 -8.82 -6.47
C VAL A 90 -4.96 -8.31 -7.58
N PHE A 91 -4.16 -9.18 -8.20
CA PHE A 91 -3.27 -8.78 -9.28
C PHE A 91 -4.02 -8.35 -10.55
N GLU A 92 -5.13 -9.00 -10.89
CA GLU A 92 -6.02 -8.51 -11.96
C GLU A 92 -6.61 -7.12 -11.61
N LEU A 93 -7.01 -6.90 -10.37
CA LEU A 93 -7.46 -5.59 -9.91
C LEU A 93 -6.36 -4.53 -10.05
N VAL A 94 -5.14 -4.85 -9.63
CA VAL A 94 -3.98 -3.94 -9.72
C VAL A 94 -3.65 -3.59 -11.18
N ARG A 95 -3.68 -4.57 -12.10
CA ARG A 95 -3.47 -4.33 -13.55
C ARG A 95 -4.51 -3.33 -14.08
N ASN A 96 -5.76 -3.56 -13.77
CA ASN A 96 -6.88 -2.70 -14.21
C ASN A 96 -6.83 -1.30 -13.56
N ALA A 97 -6.20 -1.19 -12.40
CA ALA A 97 -5.96 0.08 -11.72
C ALA A 97 -4.76 0.87 -12.29
N GLY A 98 -3.89 0.22 -13.08
CA GLY A 98 -2.67 0.83 -13.63
C GLY A 98 -1.45 0.72 -12.73
N GLY A 99 -1.47 -0.16 -11.73
CA GLY A 99 -0.28 -0.51 -10.95
C GLY A 99 0.74 -1.25 -11.81
N ASN A 100 2.02 -1.09 -11.49
CA ASN A 100 3.10 -1.73 -12.23
C ASN A 100 3.43 -3.09 -11.60
N ILE A 101 3.26 -4.17 -12.37
CA ILE A 101 3.58 -5.52 -11.91
C ILE A 101 5.10 -5.73 -11.95
N VAL A 102 5.67 -5.96 -10.78
CA VAL A 102 7.11 -6.19 -10.60
C VAL A 102 7.44 -7.67 -10.62
N LYS A 103 6.58 -8.48 -10.03
CA LYS A 103 6.73 -9.94 -9.96
C LYS A 103 5.35 -10.59 -10.06
N GLU A 104 5.19 -11.44 -11.06
CA GLU A 104 3.95 -12.18 -11.27
C GLU A 104 3.65 -13.15 -10.13
N PRO A 105 2.37 -13.46 -9.88
CA PRO A 105 1.97 -14.46 -8.90
C PRO A 105 2.64 -15.81 -9.15
N GLN A 106 3.34 -16.33 -8.14
CA GLN A 106 4.08 -17.58 -8.25
C GLN A 106 4.26 -18.28 -6.90
N ASN A 107 4.46 -19.61 -6.96
CA ASN A 107 4.82 -20.38 -5.79
C ASN A 107 6.24 -20.00 -5.33
N VAL A 108 6.46 -20.06 -4.02
CA VAL A 108 7.75 -19.73 -3.40
C VAL A 108 8.24 -20.88 -2.51
N PHE A 109 9.54 -20.88 -2.24
CA PHE A 109 10.25 -21.98 -1.56
C PHE A 109 9.71 -22.32 -0.17
N TRP A 110 9.09 -21.38 0.53
CA TRP A 110 8.48 -21.61 1.85
C TRP A 110 7.04 -22.16 1.80
N GLY A 111 6.57 -22.57 0.60
CA GLY A 111 5.26 -23.18 0.38
C GLY A 111 4.12 -22.21 0.14
N GLY A 112 4.40 -20.93 0.14
CA GLY A 112 3.41 -19.88 -0.15
C GLY A 112 3.27 -19.56 -1.63
N TYR A 113 2.42 -18.57 -1.90
CA TYR A 113 2.16 -18.01 -3.21
C TYR A 113 2.09 -16.50 -3.10
N HIS A 114 2.93 -15.78 -3.83
CA HIS A 114 3.01 -14.34 -3.71
C HIS A 114 3.36 -13.62 -5.03
N ALA A 115 3.20 -12.32 -4.99
CA ALA A 115 3.51 -11.43 -6.09
C ALA A 115 3.86 -10.03 -5.57
N TYR A 116 4.50 -9.21 -6.42
CA TYR A 116 4.83 -7.81 -6.11
C TYR A 116 4.36 -6.86 -7.19
N PHE A 117 3.86 -5.72 -6.78
CA PHE A 117 3.59 -4.58 -7.66
C PHE A 117 4.11 -3.28 -7.03
N THR A 118 4.26 -2.22 -7.82
CA THR A 118 4.36 -0.87 -7.30
C THR A 118 3.08 -0.10 -7.59
N ASP A 119 2.75 0.80 -6.67
CA ASP A 119 1.75 1.83 -6.94
C ASP A 119 2.29 2.87 -7.96
N LEU A 120 1.51 3.92 -8.19
CA LEU A 120 1.82 4.96 -9.18
C LEU A 120 2.99 5.88 -8.77
N ASP A 121 3.40 5.83 -7.52
CA ASP A 121 4.52 6.61 -6.95
C ASP A 121 5.76 5.75 -6.69
N GLY A 122 5.69 4.43 -6.94
CA GLY A 122 6.80 3.50 -6.84
C GLY A 122 6.92 2.80 -5.48
N TYR A 123 5.92 2.89 -4.63
CA TYR A 123 5.88 2.13 -3.38
C TYR A 123 5.57 0.66 -3.66
N TYR A 124 6.40 -0.22 -3.10
CA TYR A 124 6.29 -1.66 -3.30
C TYR A 124 5.23 -2.28 -2.40
N TRP A 125 4.39 -3.10 -3.00
CA TRP A 125 3.37 -3.90 -2.34
C TRP A 125 3.60 -5.38 -2.61
N GLU A 126 3.55 -6.19 -1.55
CA GLU A 126 3.47 -7.63 -1.63
C GLU A 126 2.01 -8.08 -1.43
N VAL A 127 1.55 -9.00 -2.26
CA VAL A 127 0.33 -9.76 -1.99
C VAL A 127 0.74 -11.21 -1.81
N ALA A 128 0.41 -11.79 -0.66
CA ALA A 128 0.88 -13.12 -0.31
C ALA A 128 -0.19 -13.99 0.34
N TRP A 129 -0.17 -15.25 -0.01
CA TRP A 129 -0.86 -16.33 0.68
C TRP A 129 0.16 -17.35 1.20
N GLY A 130 -0.12 -17.91 2.37
CA GLY A 130 0.67 -19.01 2.93
C GLY A 130 -0.22 -20.08 3.57
N PRO A 131 0.15 -21.37 3.47
CA PRO A 131 -0.68 -22.48 3.97
C PRO A 131 -0.85 -22.46 5.50
N ASN A 132 0.06 -21.80 6.20
CA ASN A 132 0.05 -21.69 7.66
C ASN A 132 -0.38 -20.29 8.17
N PHE A 133 -0.81 -19.39 7.28
CA PHE A 133 -1.29 -18.08 7.68
C PHE A 133 -2.59 -18.22 8.46
N LYS A 134 -2.62 -17.58 9.62
CA LYS A 134 -3.81 -17.48 10.47
C LYS A 134 -4.20 -16.02 10.57
N TYR A 135 -5.49 -15.78 10.66
CA TYR A 135 -6.03 -14.43 10.73
C TYR A 135 -6.85 -14.28 12.02
N ASP A 136 -6.85 -13.10 12.59
CA ASP A 136 -7.76 -12.73 13.65
C ASP A 136 -9.17 -12.40 13.10
N GLU A 137 -10.08 -12.04 13.98
CA GLU A 137 -11.47 -11.68 13.64
C GLU A 137 -11.58 -10.44 12.74
N ASN A 138 -10.52 -9.62 12.68
CA ASN A 138 -10.45 -8.42 11.84
C ASN A 138 -9.71 -8.67 10.52
N GLY A 139 -9.23 -9.91 10.28
CA GLY A 139 -8.50 -10.28 9.08
C GLY A 139 -7.01 -9.94 9.09
N PHE A 140 -6.43 -9.65 10.26
CA PHE A 140 -4.99 -9.44 10.38
C PHE A 140 -4.24 -10.75 10.58
N LEU A 141 -3.04 -10.81 10.03
CA LEU A 141 -2.15 -11.92 10.21
C LEU A 141 -1.82 -12.10 11.70
N LYS A 142 -1.95 -13.33 12.17
CA LYS A 142 -1.70 -13.72 13.56
C LYS A 142 -0.48 -14.65 13.61
N PHE A 143 0.48 -14.30 14.46
CA PHE A 143 1.69 -15.08 14.70
C PHE A 143 1.61 -15.87 16.00
#